data_555ab044feea156e0ef6b0f6b61d45a4
#
_entry.id   555ab044feea156e0ef6b0f6b61d45a4
#
_cell.length_a   1.000
_cell.length_b   1.000
_cell.length_c   1.000
_cell.angle_alpha   90.00
_cell.angle_beta   90.00
_cell.angle_gamma   90.00
#
_symmetry.space_group_name_H-M   'P 1'
#
loop_
_entity.id
_entity.type
_entity.pdbx_description
1 polymer ?
#
loop_
_entity_poly.entity_id
_entity_poly.type
_entity_poly.pdbx_seq_one_letter_code
_entity_poly.pdbx_strand_id
1 'polypeptide(L)'
;MRNFLILLLLLLAAPLTKAEEVYGSELEGFKYPWPELRFYFTSQRQSVQMAYLELMPEKPNGRTAVLLHGKNFCSATWEGTLRFLQQQGYRVIAPDQIGFCKSSRPTAYQYSFHQLAHNTKALLDSLGIDKVTLVGHSTGGMLATRFALMFPNRVEQLVMVNPIGLEDWKAEGVPALSVDEWYARERNVTATMIRNYERSTYYVNEWRPEYETWVQMLAGMYRGPGGLTVAWHSALIYDMIFTQPVMYEFKNLRVPTLLLIGEKDNTAIGKDLAPPEIKSRLGNYPALARRTGAAIPGASLVLFSELGHAPQMQDPERFHRALIEGLTH
;
A
#
# COMPACT_ATOMS: atom_id res chain seq x y z
N MET A 1 21.85 -29.07 67.34
CA MET A 1 21.59 -27.89 66.52
C MET A 1 21.53 -28.36 65.04
N ARG A 2 20.33 -28.45 64.47
CA ARG A 2 20.13 -28.96 63.07
C ARG A 2 19.95 -27.76 62.16
N ASN A 3 20.94 -27.52 61.27
CA ASN A 3 20.87 -26.48 60.27
C ASN A 3 19.92 -26.94 59.14
N PHE A 4 18.78 -26.25 58.96
CA PHE A 4 17.92 -26.38 57.80
C PHE A 4 18.44 -25.49 56.67
N LEU A 5 18.92 -26.12 55.60
CA LEU A 5 19.30 -25.42 54.38
C LEU A 5 18.01 -25.21 53.54
N ILE A 6 17.54 -23.96 53.43
CA ILE A 6 16.40 -23.63 52.55
C ILE A 6 16.97 -23.43 51.13
N LEU A 7 16.66 -24.39 50.25
CA LEU A 7 17.00 -24.29 48.83
C LEU A 7 15.95 -23.41 48.13
N LEU A 8 16.34 -22.20 47.79
CA LEU A 8 15.48 -21.27 47.06
C LEU A 8 15.52 -21.65 45.55
N LEU A 9 14.48 -22.30 45.06
CA LEU A 9 14.31 -22.57 43.61
C LEU A 9 13.90 -21.25 42.92
N LEU A 10 14.84 -20.62 42.24
CA LEU A 10 14.56 -19.55 41.27
C LEU A 10 13.93 -20.17 40.02
N LEU A 11 12.61 -20.10 39.89
CA LEU A 11 11.90 -20.35 38.66
C LEU A 11 12.24 -19.22 37.67
N LEU A 12 13.18 -19.46 36.78
CA LEU A 12 13.38 -18.64 35.58
C LEU A 12 12.14 -18.80 34.69
N ALA A 13 11.25 -17.81 34.73
CA ALA A 13 10.17 -17.68 33.74
C ALA A 13 10.81 -17.43 32.37
N ALA A 14 10.82 -18.46 31.52
CA ALA A 14 11.18 -18.28 30.12
C ALA A 14 10.19 -17.27 29.51
N PRO A 15 10.66 -16.31 28.71
CA PRO A 15 9.76 -15.41 28.03
C PRO A 15 8.83 -16.24 27.14
N LEU A 16 7.52 -16.12 27.32
CA LEU A 16 6.52 -16.64 26.41
C LEU A 16 6.76 -16.01 25.04
N THR A 17 7.44 -16.71 24.15
CA THR A 17 7.52 -16.33 22.75
C THR A 17 6.09 -16.36 22.21
N LYS A 18 5.53 -15.20 21.86
CA LYS A 18 4.24 -15.12 21.18
C LYS A 18 4.34 -16.01 19.94
N ALA A 19 3.44 -16.97 19.79
CA ALA A 19 3.43 -17.84 18.62
C ALA A 19 3.35 -16.97 17.37
N GLU A 20 4.14 -17.30 16.36
CA GLU A 20 4.11 -16.59 15.08
C GLU A 20 2.75 -16.76 14.44
N GLU A 21 2.16 -15.65 14.00
CA GLU A 21 0.84 -15.65 13.38
C GLU A 21 0.90 -16.28 11.98
N VAL A 22 -0.10 -17.08 11.64
CA VAL A 22 -0.22 -17.79 10.35
C VAL A 22 -1.60 -17.48 9.77
N TYR A 23 -1.62 -17.04 8.50
CA TYR A 23 -2.84 -16.67 7.80
C TYR A 23 -2.96 -17.44 6.47
N GLY A 24 -4.19 -17.56 5.95
CA GLY A 24 -4.42 -18.11 4.62
C GLY A 24 -3.93 -17.18 3.51
N SER A 25 -3.96 -17.68 2.27
CA SER A 25 -3.52 -16.90 1.10
C SER A 25 -4.39 -15.68 0.80
N GLU A 26 -5.66 -15.70 1.20
CA GLU A 26 -6.56 -14.54 1.16
C GLU A 26 -6.70 -13.89 2.55
N LEU A 27 -5.63 -13.93 3.34
CA LEU A 27 -5.51 -13.33 4.67
C LEU A 27 -6.60 -13.83 5.63
N GLU A 28 -7.06 -15.07 5.46
CA GLU A 28 -7.99 -15.72 6.37
C GLU A 28 -7.38 -15.83 7.78
N GLY A 29 -8.16 -15.48 8.77
CA GLY A 29 -7.75 -15.44 10.18
C GLY A 29 -7.28 -14.07 10.66
N PHE A 30 -6.87 -13.17 9.80
CA PHE A 30 -6.57 -11.78 10.20
C PHE A 30 -7.86 -10.96 10.31
N LYS A 31 -8.01 -10.24 11.41
CA LYS A 31 -9.19 -9.40 11.66
C LYS A 31 -8.98 -7.98 11.18
N TYR A 32 -9.88 -7.49 10.37
CA TYR A 32 -9.96 -6.08 9.99
C TYR A 32 -10.66 -5.23 11.06
N PRO A 33 -10.42 -3.92 11.09
CA PRO A 33 -11.04 -3.02 12.09
C PRO A 33 -12.56 -2.87 11.91
N TRP A 34 -13.07 -3.19 10.72
CA TRP A 34 -14.50 -3.29 10.39
C TRP A 34 -14.78 -4.56 9.60
N PRO A 35 -16.05 -5.02 9.55
CA PRO A 35 -16.42 -6.12 8.68
C PRO A 35 -16.09 -5.81 7.22
N GLU A 36 -15.37 -6.72 6.58
CA GLU A 36 -15.11 -6.62 5.15
C GLU A 36 -16.35 -7.03 4.33
N LEU A 37 -16.61 -6.27 3.28
CA LEU A 37 -17.61 -6.57 2.27
C LEU A 37 -16.96 -7.26 1.06
N ARG A 38 -17.77 -7.91 0.23
CA ARG A 38 -17.29 -8.70 -0.91
C ARG A 38 -18.02 -8.28 -2.18
N PHE A 39 -17.26 -7.94 -3.22
CA PHE A 39 -17.73 -7.70 -4.57
C PHE A 39 -17.32 -8.86 -5.46
N TYR A 40 -18.31 -9.60 -5.98
CA TYR A 40 -18.08 -10.75 -6.87
C TYR A 40 -18.30 -10.31 -8.32
N PHE A 41 -17.34 -10.63 -9.18
CA PHE A 41 -17.38 -10.27 -10.59
C PHE A 41 -16.52 -11.20 -11.44
N THR A 42 -16.59 -11.03 -12.77
CA THR A 42 -15.72 -11.74 -13.71
C THR A 42 -14.60 -10.83 -14.16
N SER A 43 -13.35 -11.27 -14.00
CA SER A 43 -12.18 -10.61 -14.53
C SER A 43 -11.29 -11.62 -15.25
N GLN A 44 -10.86 -11.30 -16.48
CA GLN A 44 -10.06 -12.19 -17.33
C GLN A 44 -10.65 -13.59 -17.45
N ARG A 45 -11.99 -13.68 -17.62
CA ARG A 45 -12.78 -14.93 -17.74
C ARG A 45 -12.77 -15.82 -16.50
N GLN A 46 -12.34 -15.30 -15.35
CA GLN A 46 -12.33 -15.99 -14.05
C GLN A 46 -13.29 -15.29 -13.09
N SER A 47 -14.01 -16.09 -12.31
CA SER A 47 -14.78 -15.56 -11.17
C SER A 47 -13.83 -15.14 -10.08
N VAL A 48 -13.91 -13.88 -9.67
CA VAL A 48 -13.07 -13.29 -8.62
C VAL A 48 -13.92 -12.54 -7.63
N GLN A 49 -13.38 -12.32 -6.44
CA GLN A 49 -13.98 -11.46 -5.44
C GLN A 49 -12.98 -10.40 -4.99
N MET A 50 -13.45 -9.17 -4.82
CA MET A 50 -12.71 -8.08 -4.23
C MET A 50 -13.27 -7.80 -2.84
N ALA A 51 -12.44 -7.92 -1.82
CA ALA A 51 -12.78 -7.47 -0.48
C ALA A 51 -12.63 -5.95 -0.40
N TYR A 52 -13.48 -5.31 0.38
CA TYR A 52 -13.36 -3.87 0.62
C TYR A 52 -13.95 -3.49 1.98
N LEU A 53 -13.47 -2.39 2.52
CA LEU A 53 -14.06 -1.71 3.67
C LEU A 53 -14.90 -0.55 3.17
N GLU A 54 -16.04 -0.31 3.83
CA GLU A 54 -16.92 0.82 3.55
C GLU A 54 -17.34 1.47 4.85
N LEU A 55 -17.17 2.78 4.95
CA LEU A 55 -17.63 3.58 6.07
C LEU A 55 -18.59 4.66 5.58
N MET A 56 -19.79 4.63 6.15
CA MET A 56 -20.80 5.67 5.90
C MET A 56 -20.69 6.76 6.97
N PRO A 57 -20.66 8.04 6.60
CA PRO A 57 -20.62 9.13 7.57
C PRO A 57 -21.98 9.35 8.25
N GLU A 58 -21.96 9.80 9.49
CA GLU A 58 -23.20 10.20 10.19
C GLU A 58 -23.86 11.45 9.54
N LYS A 59 -23.02 12.38 9.07
CA LYS A 59 -23.43 13.61 8.38
C LYS A 59 -22.78 13.66 7.00
N PRO A 60 -23.45 13.14 5.95
CA PRO A 60 -22.88 13.09 4.62
C PRO A 60 -22.62 14.49 4.03
N ASN A 61 -21.43 14.65 3.45
CA ASN A 61 -21.08 15.83 2.63
C ASN A 61 -21.38 15.63 1.12
N GLY A 62 -21.96 14.47 0.75
CA GLY A 62 -22.28 14.10 -0.63
C GLY A 62 -21.09 13.56 -1.44
N ARG A 63 -19.91 13.42 -0.83
CA ARG A 63 -18.69 12.99 -1.52
C ARG A 63 -18.25 11.59 -1.10
N THR A 64 -17.54 10.94 -2.02
CA THR A 64 -16.94 9.61 -1.76
C THR A 64 -15.43 9.69 -1.91
N ALA A 65 -14.69 9.16 -0.95
CA ALA A 65 -13.26 8.94 -1.03
C ALA A 65 -12.95 7.46 -1.24
N VAL A 66 -11.99 7.15 -2.12
CA VAL A 66 -11.49 5.79 -2.35
C VAL A 66 -10.02 5.73 -1.99
N LEU A 67 -9.65 4.80 -1.10
CA LEU A 67 -8.29 4.66 -0.59
C LEU A 67 -7.63 3.41 -1.18
N LEU A 68 -6.60 3.60 -2.00
CA LEU A 68 -5.85 2.53 -2.66
C LEU A 68 -4.54 2.28 -1.94
N HIS A 69 -4.36 1.06 -1.43
CA HIS A 69 -3.22 0.65 -0.61
C HIS A 69 -1.93 0.41 -1.42
N GLY A 70 -0.80 0.41 -0.73
CA GLY A 70 0.51 0.01 -1.28
C GLY A 70 0.70 -1.51 -1.33
N LYS A 71 1.81 -1.97 -1.96
CA LYS A 71 2.08 -3.40 -2.20
C LYS A 71 2.13 -4.23 -0.91
N ASN A 72 2.73 -3.72 0.15
CA ASN A 72 2.90 -4.45 1.41
C ASN A 72 1.71 -4.26 2.38
N PHE A 73 0.70 -3.53 1.96
CA PHE A 73 -0.42 -3.11 2.78
C PHE A 73 -1.76 -3.59 2.22
N CYS A 74 -2.79 -3.41 3.01
CA CYS A 74 -4.20 -3.73 2.73
C CYS A 74 -5.08 -2.50 2.94
N SER A 75 -6.36 -2.64 2.63
CA SER A 75 -7.39 -1.67 3.02
C SER A 75 -7.39 -1.36 4.53
N ALA A 76 -7.12 -2.37 5.37
CA ALA A 76 -7.05 -2.22 6.83
C ALA A 76 -5.96 -1.25 7.30
N THR A 77 -4.87 -1.10 6.56
CA THR A 77 -3.79 -0.16 6.91
C THR A 77 -4.22 1.31 6.82
N TRP A 78 -5.34 1.57 6.19
CA TRP A 78 -5.97 2.88 6.11
C TRP A 78 -6.89 3.22 7.31
N GLU A 79 -6.90 2.40 8.37
CA GLU A 79 -7.84 2.55 9.51
C GLU A 79 -7.97 4.01 9.99
N GLY A 80 -6.86 4.67 10.29
CA GLY A 80 -6.87 6.06 10.77
C GLY A 80 -7.47 7.04 9.75
N THR A 81 -7.12 6.87 8.47
CA THR A 81 -7.61 7.75 7.39
C THR A 81 -9.06 7.45 7.04
N LEU A 82 -9.49 6.18 7.07
CA LEU A 82 -10.89 5.78 6.91
C LEU A 82 -11.77 6.49 7.94
N ARG A 83 -11.40 6.38 9.23
CA ARG A 83 -12.12 7.01 10.34
C ARG A 83 -12.13 8.54 10.23
N PHE A 84 -10.98 9.13 9.89
CA PHE A 84 -10.85 10.57 9.74
C PHE A 84 -11.77 11.10 8.63
N LEU A 85 -11.71 10.55 7.42
CA LEU A 85 -12.53 11.00 6.30
C LEU A 85 -14.04 10.77 6.55
N GLN A 86 -14.41 9.65 7.19
CA GLN A 86 -15.78 9.42 7.63
C GLN A 86 -16.29 10.56 8.54
N GLN A 87 -15.47 10.99 9.51
CA GLN A 87 -15.79 12.11 10.41
C GLN A 87 -15.91 13.45 9.66
N GLN A 88 -15.21 13.61 8.52
CA GLN A 88 -15.33 14.77 7.63
C GLN A 88 -16.53 14.70 6.67
N GLY A 89 -17.38 13.70 6.84
CA GLY A 89 -18.63 13.55 6.07
C GLY A 89 -18.48 12.77 4.76
N TYR A 90 -17.33 12.20 4.46
CA TYR A 90 -17.13 11.37 3.27
C TYR A 90 -17.68 9.95 3.46
N ARG A 91 -18.36 9.41 2.44
CA ARG A 91 -18.44 7.97 2.26
C ARG A 91 -17.04 7.48 1.89
N VAL A 92 -16.50 6.47 2.59
CA VAL A 92 -15.12 6.04 2.36
C VAL A 92 -15.09 4.57 1.96
N ILE A 93 -14.43 4.28 0.83
CA ILE A 93 -14.26 2.94 0.29
C ILE A 93 -12.76 2.62 0.25
N ALA A 94 -12.37 1.47 0.78
CA ALA A 94 -11.00 0.99 0.69
C ALA A 94 -10.99 -0.47 0.20
N PRO A 95 -10.75 -0.72 -1.09
CA PRO A 95 -10.65 -2.08 -1.62
C PRO A 95 -9.27 -2.69 -1.35
N ASP A 96 -9.23 -3.99 -1.08
CA ASP A 96 -8.07 -4.82 -1.34
C ASP A 96 -8.06 -5.16 -2.84
N GLN A 97 -7.00 -4.81 -3.55
CA GLN A 97 -6.93 -5.10 -4.98
C GLN A 97 -6.83 -6.61 -5.24
N ILE A 98 -7.26 -7.06 -6.44
CA ILE A 98 -7.08 -8.47 -6.85
C ILE A 98 -5.59 -8.83 -6.76
N GLY A 99 -5.29 -9.96 -6.11
CA GLY A 99 -3.93 -10.41 -5.81
C GLY A 99 -3.40 -9.96 -4.45
N PHE A 100 -4.18 -9.19 -3.70
CA PHE A 100 -3.77 -8.68 -2.39
C PHE A 100 -4.74 -9.12 -1.29
N CYS A 101 -4.19 -9.27 -0.11
CA CYS A 101 -4.89 -9.41 1.18
C CYS A 101 -6.12 -10.32 1.11
N LYS A 102 -7.31 -9.80 1.39
CA LYS A 102 -8.55 -10.60 1.43
C LYS A 102 -9.27 -10.73 0.07
N SER A 103 -8.65 -10.27 -1.01
CA SER A 103 -9.16 -10.44 -2.37
C SER A 103 -8.60 -11.67 -3.06
N SER A 104 -9.29 -12.16 -4.09
CA SER A 104 -8.90 -13.36 -4.84
C SER A 104 -7.47 -13.28 -5.39
N ARG A 105 -6.83 -14.46 -5.43
CA ARG A 105 -5.58 -14.74 -6.16
C ARG A 105 -5.84 -15.74 -7.28
N PRO A 106 -6.34 -15.28 -8.44
CA PRO A 106 -6.72 -16.17 -9.53
C PRO A 106 -5.50 -16.88 -10.14
N THR A 107 -5.63 -18.15 -10.47
CA THR A 107 -4.51 -19.02 -10.89
C THR A 107 -3.77 -18.50 -12.13
N ALA A 108 -4.49 -17.91 -13.10
CA ALA A 108 -3.93 -17.38 -14.34
C ALA A 108 -4.38 -15.92 -14.52
N TYR A 109 -3.65 -14.99 -13.93
CA TYR A 109 -4.02 -13.58 -13.95
C TYR A 109 -2.87 -12.72 -14.44
N GLN A 110 -3.11 -11.95 -15.50
CA GLN A 110 -2.17 -10.98 -16.01
C GLN A 110 -2.39 -9.64 -15.28
N TYR A 111 -1.47 -9.29 -14.41
CA TYR A 111 -1.52 -8.02 -13.69
C TYR A 111 -1.15 -6.84 -14.60
N SER A 112 -1.98 -5.81 -14.56
CA SER A 112 -1.67 -4.49 -15.10
C SER A 112 -2.41 -3.42 -14.32
N PHE A 113 -1.83 -2.20 -14.27
CA PHE A 113 -2.53 -1.07 -13.67
C PHE A 113 -3.83 -0.76 -14.39
N HIS A 114 -3.91 -1.02 -15.69
CA HIS A 114 -5.16 -0.90 -16.48
C HIS A 114 -6.22 -1.88 -15.95
N GLN A 115 -5.86 -3.14 -15.77
CA GLN A 115 -6.81 -4.15 -15.27
C GLN A 115 -7.27 -3.83 -13.84
N LEU A 116 -6.34 -3.44 -12.95
CA LEU A 116 -6.70 -3.06 -11.58
C LEU A 116 -7.59 -1.81 -11.55
N ALA A 117 -7.38 -0.84 -12.45
CA ALA A 117 -8.24 0.33 -12.61
C ALA A 117 -9.65 -0.07 -13.11
N HIS A 118 -9.76 -0.99 -14.07
CA HIS A 118 -11.06 -1.55 -14.49
C HIS A 118 -11.77 -2.28 -13.35
N ASN A 119 -11.06 -3.08 -12.55
CA ASN A 119 -11.65 -3.77 -11.40
C ASN A 119 -12.16 -2.78 -10.35
N THR A 120 -11.38 -1.74 -10.04
CA THR A 120 -11.78 -0.67 -9.12
C THR A 120 -13.02 0.07 -9.65
N LYS A 121 -13.05 0.38 -10.97
CA LYS A 121 -14.21 0.99 -11.59
C LYS A 121 -15.46 0.11 -11.49
N ALA A 122 -15.32 -1.20 -11.75
CA ALA A 122 -16.43 -2.15 -11.65
C ALA A 122 -17.02 -2.21 -10.22
N LEU A 123 -16.16 -2.17 -9.17
CA LEU A 123 -16.62 -2.03 -7.78
C LEU A 123 -17.43 -0.74 -7.60
N LEU A 124 -16.92 0.41 -8.04
CA LEU A 124 -17.60 1.69 -7.90
C LEU A 124 -18.94 1.71 -8.65
N ASP A 125 -18.99 1.13 -9.84
CA ASP A 125 -20.24 1.00 -10.63
C ASP A 125 -21.28 0.15 -9.87
N SER A 126 -20.85 -0.96 -9.24
CA SER A 126 -21.75 -1.83 -8.47
C SER A 126 -22.31 -1.15 -7.21
N LEU A 127 -21.60 -0.16 -6.69
CA LEU A 127 -21.99 0.64 -5.53
C LEU A 127 -22.77 1.91 -5.90
N GLY A 128 -23.02 2.13 -7.19
CA GLY A 128 -23.69 3.33 -7.69
C GLY A 128 -22.89 4.62 -7.47
N ILE A 129 -21.57 4.52 -7.37
CA ILE A 129 -20.69 5.67 -7.13
C ILE A 129 -20.21 6.20 -8.48
N ASP A 130 -20.59 7.43 -8.81
CA ASP A 130 -20.24 8.03 -10.08
C ASP A 130 -18.88 8.72 -10.05
N LYS A 131 -18.57 9.47 -9.02
CA LYS A 131 -17.36 10.30 -8.92
C LYS A 131 -16.72 10.21 -7.55
N VAL A 132 -15.38 10.25 -7.48
CA VAL A 132 -14.63 10.02 -6.25
C VAL A 132 -13.43 10.95 -6.10
N THR A 133 -13.08 11.25 -4.85
CA THR A 133 -11.72 11.64 -4.47
C THR A 133 -10.90 10.37 -4.35
N LEU A 134 -9.85 10.24 -5.17
CA LEU A 134 -9.05 9.02 -5.25
C LEU A 134 -7.71 9.22 -4.54
N VAL A 135 -7.49 8.50 -3.45
CA VAL A 135 -6.26 8.59 -2.63
C VAL A 135 -5.45 7.32 -2.81
N GLY A 136 -4.23 7.42 -3.30
CA GLY A 136 -3.36 6.26 -3.53
C GLY A 136 -2.01 6.38 -2.83
N HIS A 137 -1.66 5.37 -2.02
CA HIS A 137 -0.37 5.26 -1.37
C HIS A 137 0.55 4.30 -2.12
N SER A 138 1.81 4.70 -2.34
CA SER A 138 2.82 3.81 -2.91
C SER A 138 2.39 3.25 -4.29
N THR A 139 2.30 1.94 -4.47
CA THR A 139 1.73 1.27 -5.66
C THR A 139 0.29 1.71 -5.93
N GLY A 140 -0.50 1.97 -4.87
CA GLY A 140 -1.83 2.56 -4.98
C GLY A 140 -1.82 3.94 -5.63
N GLY A 141 -0.73 4.70 -5.51
CA GLY A 141 -0.52 5.97 -6.23
C GLY A 141 -0.33 5.79 -7.73
N MET A 142 0.41 4.74 -8.15
CA MET A 142 0.49 4.37 -9.59
C MET A 142 -0.87 3.95 -10.13
N LEU A 143 -1.61 3.14 -9.36
CA LEU A 143 -2.97 2.71 -9.73
C LEU A 143 -3.93 3.90 -9.81
N ALA A 144 -3.92 4.79 -8.82
CA ALA A 144 -4.74 6.00 -8.80
C ALA A 144 -4.45 6.90 -10.02
N THR A 145 -3.18 7.06 -10.38
CA THR A 145 -2.75 7.78 -11.58
C THR A 145 -3.32 7.12 -12.83
N ARG A 146 -3.18 5.80 -12.97
CA ARG A 146 -3.72 5.05 -14.12
C ARG A 146 -5.25 5.17 -14.19
N PHE A 147 -5.94 5.07 -13.06
CA PHE A 147 -7.38 5.25 -13.00
C PHE A 147 -7.80 6.66 -13.46
N ALA A 148 -7.14 7.70 -12.97
CA ALA A 148 -7.44 9.09 -13.35
C ALA A 148 -7.17 9.38 -14.84
N LEU A 149 -6.14 8.76 -15.43
CA LEU A 149 -5.86 8.85 -16.87
C LEU A 149 -6.92 8.14 -17.72
N MET A 150 -7.40 6.96 -17.28
CA MET A 150 -8.41 6.18 -18.03
C MET A 150 -9.81 6.73 -17.85
N PHE A 151 -10.15 7.21 -16.66
CA PHE A 151 -11.52 7.59 -16.28
C PHE A 151 -11.57 8.99 -15.63
N PRO A 152 -11.08 10.05 -16.32
CA PRO A 152 -10.96 11.39 -15.72
C PRO A 152 -12.30 11.94 -15.22
N ASN A 153 -13.41 11.60 -15.88
CA ASN A 153 -14.75 12.05 -15.49
C ASN A 153 -15.25 11.37 -14.19
N ARG A 154 -14.59 10.30 -13.73
CA ARG A 154 -14.91 9.54 -12.51
C ARG A 154 -14.11 10.05 -11.29
N VAL A 155 -13.21 11.02 -11.47
CA VAL A 155 -12.31 11.52 -10.44
C VAL A 155 -12.56 13.00 -10.20
N GLU A 156 -12.93 13.36 -8.97
CA GLU A 156 -13.03 14.76 -8.53
C GLU A 156 -11.63 15.32 -8.28
N GLN A 157 -10.83 14.54 -7.57
CA GLN A 157 -9.46 14.88 -7.23
C GLN A 157 -8.62 13.61 -7.07
N LEU A 158 -7.38 13.67 -7.52
CA LEU A 158 -6.34 12.67 -7.30
C LEU A 158 -5.44 13.12 -6.16
N VAL A 159 -5.25 12.25 -5.16
CA VAL A 159 -4.29 12.45 -4.07
C VAL A 159 -3.26 11.33 -4.11
N MET A 160 -2.00 11.66 -4.24
CA MET A 160 -0.89 10.72 -4.27
C MET A 160 -0.07 10.85 -2.99
N VAL A 161 -0.04 9.78 -2.19
CA VAL A 161 0.68 9.70 -0.91
C VAL A 161 1.93 8.86 -1.12
N ASN A 162 3.09 9.46 -1.08
CA ASN A 162 4.37 8.80 -1.36
C ASN A 162 4.25 7.74 -2.47
N PRO A 163 3.74 8.11 -3.66
CA PRO A 163 3.60 7.14 -4.75
C PRO A 163 4.96 6.62 -5.16
N ILE A 164 5.05 5.34 -5.52
CA ILE A 164 6.21 4.83 -6.25
C ILE A 164 6.05 5.08 -7.76
N GLY A 165 7.09 4.79 -8.55
CA GLY A 165 7.04 5.03 -10.00
C GLY A 165 7.11 6.51 -10.40
N LEU A 166 7.68 7.37 -9.56
CA LEU A 166 8.05 8.75 -9.90
C LEU A 166 9.34 8.81 -10.74
N GLU A 167 10.00 7.69 -10.89
CA GLU A 167 11.15 7.44 -11.77
C GLU A 167 10.97 6.10 -12.47
N ASP A 168 11.52 5.93 -13.66
CA ASP A 168 11.54 4.64 -14.36
C ASP A 168 12.85 3.92 -14.05
N TRP A 169 12.80 2.96 -13.16
CA TRP A 169 13.97 2.24 -12.68
C TRP A 169 14.74 1.52 -13.80
N LYS A 170 14.04 1.05 -14.85
CA LYS A 170 14.69 0.45 -16.04
C LYS A 170 15.52 1.49 -16.78
N ALA A 171 14.93 2.67 -17.01
CA ALA A 171 15.61 3.77 -17.68
C ALA A 171 16.77 4.32 -16.85
N GLU A 172 16.68 4.24 -15.52
CA GLU A 172 17.77 4.58 -14.60
C GLU A 172 18.88 3.53 -14.54
N GLY A 173 18.68 2.34 -15.12
CA GLY A 173 19.68 1.27 -15.20
C GLY A 173 19.57 0.21 -14.11
N VAL A 174 18.43 0.09 -13.44
CA VAL A 174 18.16 -1.04 -12.54
C VAL A 174 17.98 -2.31 -13.39
N PRO A 175 18.69 -3.42 -13.08
CA PRO A 175 18.52 -4.68 -13.80
C PRO A 175 17.08 -5.20 -13.72
N ALA A 176 16.54 -5.61 -14.87
CA ALA A 176 15.24 -6.27 -14.90
C ALA A 176 15.37 -7.72 -14.43
N LEU A 177 14.45 -8.16 -13.60
CA LEU A 177 14.26 -9.56 -13.23
C LEU A 177 13.10 -10.16 -14.01
N SER A 178 13.20 -11.43 -14.37
CA SER A 178 12.09 -12.25 -14.81
C SER A 178 11.10 -12.49 -13.65
N VAL A 179 9.88 -12.89 -13.97
CA VAL A 179 8.89 -13.27 -12.95
C VAL A 179 9.40 -14.43 -12.07
N ASP A 180 10.13 -15.39 -12.66
CA ASP A 180 10.70 -16.51 -11.91
C ASP A 180 11.80 -16.06 -10.92
N GLU A 181 12.61 -15.08 -11.29
CA GLU A 181 13.60 -14.48 -10.38
C GLU A 181 12.92 -13.68 -9.25
N TRP A 182 11.87 -12.90 -9.56
CA TRP A 182 11.06 -12.27 -8.52
C TRP A 182 10.44 -13.31 -7.58
N TYR A 183 9.89 -14.40 -8.13
CA TYR A 183 9.33 -15.48 -7.33
C TYR A 183 10.35 -16.16 -6.44
N ALA A 184 11.56 -16.42 -6.94
CA ALA A 184 12.64 -16.99 -6.14
C ALA A 184 13.00 -16.11 -4.94
N ARG A 185 12.91 -14.78 -5.08
CA ARG A 185 13.10 -13.82 -3.97
C ARG A 185 11.93 -13.85 -2.99
N GLU A 186 10.71 -13.77 -3.51
CA GLU A 186 9.48 -13.68 -2.71
C GLU A 186 9.25 -14.94 -1.85
N ARG A 187 9.65 -16.11 -2.32
CA ARG A 187 9.59 -17.37 -1.53
C ARG A 187 10.42 -17.35 -0.24
N ASN A 188 11.37 -16.47 -0.13
CA ASN A 188 12.30 -16.36 0.98
C ASN A 188 11.98 -15.18 1.93
N VAL A 189 10.85 -14.49 1.72
CA VAL A 189 10.45 -13.35 2.53
C VAL A 189 10.14 -13.79 3.96
N THR A 190 10.72 -13.08 4.94
CA THR A 190 10.54 -13.34 6.37
C THR A 190 10.05 -12.09 7.10
N ALA A 191 9.45 -12.26 8.28
CA ALA A 191 9.04 -11.15 9.13
C ALA A 191 10.20 -10.18 9.44
N THR A 192 11.41 -10.71 9.64
CA THR A 192 12.60 -9.89 9.88
C THR A 192 12.96 -9.03 8.65
N MET A 193 12.88 -9.60 7.45
CA MET A 193 13.13 -8.85 6.21
C MET A 193 12.10 -7.74 6.01
N ILE A 194 10.82 -8.04 6.20
CA ILE A 194 9.73 -7.07 6.12
C ILE A 194 9.95 -5.94 7.12
N ARG A 195 10.17 -6.28 8.40
CA ARG A 195 10.39 -5.31 9.47
C ARG A 195 11.59 -4.40 9.21
N ASN A 196 12.71 -4.95 8.77
CA ASN A 196 13.91 -4.18 8.48
C ASN A 196 13.70 -3.23 7.30
N TYR A 197 13.02 -3.69 6.26
CA TYR A 197 12.66 -2.88 5.11
C TYR A 197 11.72 -1.73 5.51
N GLU A 198 10.62 -2.03 6.20
CA GLU A 198 9.68 -1.01 6.63
C GLU A 198 10.31 -0.01 7.58
N ARG A 199 11.09 -0.48 8.56
CA ARG A 199 11.78 0.40 9.50
C ARG A 199 12.68 1.39 8.79
N SER A 200 13.52 0.93 7.85
CA SER A 200 14.48 1.78 7.15
C SER A 200 13.85 2.68 6.09
N THR A 201 12.78 2.22 5.46
CA THR A 201 12.19 2.86 4.29
C THR A 201 10.90 3.62 4.64
N TYR A 202 10.01 2.99 5.43
CA TYR A 202 8.70 3.57 5.73
C TYR A 202 8.76 4.51 6.94
N TYR A 203 9.57 4.18 7.94
CA TYR A 203 9.53 4.82 9.26
C TYR A 203 10.85 5.50 9.66
N VAL A 204 11.75 5.76 8.71
CA VAL A 204 12.99 6.56 8.90
C VAL A 204 13.85 6.03 10.06
N ASN A 205 13.98 4.71 10.16
CA ASN A 205 14.63 3.95 11.23
C ASN A 205 13.98 4.05 12.63
N GLU A 206 12.87 4.75 12.77
CA GLU A 206 12.04 4.66 13.96
C GLU A 206 11.19 3.39 13.94
N TRP A 207 10.88 2.85 15.13
CA TRP A 207 10.01 1.68 15.23
C TRP A 207 9.05 1.84 16.39
N ARG A 208 7.76 1.70 16.12
CA ARG A 208 6.70 1.72 17.11
C ARG A 208 6.01 0.36 17.18
N PRO A 209 5.55 -0.07 18.37
CA PRO A 209 4.90 -1.38 18.53
C PRO A 209 3.72 -1.63 17.59
N GLU A 210 2.95 -0.59 17.26
CA GLU A 210 1.79 -0.68 16.38
C GLU A 210 2.13 -1.08 14.93
N TYR A 211 3.35 -0.79 14.45
CA TYR A 211 3.80 -1.18 13.11
C TYR A 211 3.97 -2.70 12.98
N GLU A 212 4.24 -3.38 14.09
CA GLU A 212 4.45 -4.83 14.10
C GLU A 212 3.22 -5.60 13.60
N THR A 213 2.02 -5.08 13.81
CA THR A 213 0.78 -5.67 13.31
C THR A 213 0.81 -5.89 11.81
N TRP A 214 1.33 -4.91 11.06
CA TRP A 214 1.39 -4.96 9.59
C TRP A 214 2.49 -5.91 9.10
N VAL A 215 3.62 -5.96 9.79
CA VAL A 215 4.67 -6.94 9.55
C VAL A 215 4.12 -8.36 9.73
N GLN A 216 3.44 -8.62 10.85
CA GLN A 216 2.89 -9.95 11.13
C GLN A 216 1.74 -10.32 10.19
N MET A 217 0.92 -9.36 9.78
CA MET A 217 -0.11 -9.53 8.75
C MET A 217 0.50 -10.07 7.46
N LEU A 218 1.51 -9.39 6.92
CA LEU A 218 2.15 -9.79 5.67
C LEU A 218 2.94 -11.10 5.83
N ALA A 219 3.79 -11.19 6.84
CA ALA A 219 4.60 -12.37 7.10
C ALA A 219 3.74 -13.62 7.39
N GLY A 220 2.59 -13.44 8.04
CA GLY A 220 1.66 -14.54 8.34
C GLY A 220 1.08 -15.19 7.09
N MET A 221 0.84 -14.43 6.02
CA MET A 221 0.43 -14.98 4.72
C MET A 221 1.56 -15.83 4.09
N TYR A 222 2.82 -15.36 4.14
CA TYR A 222 3.96 -16.11 3.61
C TYR A 222 4.24 -17.39 4.40
N ARG A 223 4.02 -17.39 5.72
CA ARG A 223 4.16 -18.58 6.58
C ARG A 223 2.99 -19.56 6.44
N GLY A 224 1.85 -19.10 5.96
CA GLY A 224 0.64 -19.87 5.84
C GLY A 224 0.69 -20.95 4.76
N PRO A 225 -0.32 -21.83 4.72
CA PRO A 225 -0.39 -22.93 3.75
C PRO A 225 -0.44 -22.44 2.30
N GLY A 226 -0.88 -21.21 2.07
CA GLY A 226 -0.89 -20.55 0.76
C GLY A 226 0.33 -19.69 0.46
N GLY A 227 1.41 -19.77 1.24
CA GLY A 227 2.58 -18.88 1.12
C GLY A 227 3.23 -18.87 -0.26
N LEU A 228 3.29 -20.02 -0.94
CA LEU A 228 3.80 -20.09 -2.32
C LEU A 228 2.88 -19.35 -3.32
N THR A 229 1.57 -19.41 -3.11
CA THR A 229 0.60 -18.64 -3.91
C THR A 229 0.79 -17.14 -3.66
N VAL A 230 0.96 -16.73 -2.41
CA VAL A 230 1.25 -15.33 -2.06
C VAL A 230 2.55 -14.85 -2.74
N ALA A 231 3.61 -15.65 -2.66
CA ALA A 231 4.90 -15.35 -3.29
C ALA A 231 4.79 -15.22 -4.81
N TRP A 232 4.01 -16.11 -5.46
CA TRP A 232 3.78 -16.08 -6.90
C TRP A 232 3.06 -14.79 -7.34
N HIS A 233 1.95 -14.46 -6.69
CA HIS A 233 1.21 -13.23 -7.00
C HIS A 233 2.03 -11.98 -6.69
N SER A 234 2.81 -12.00 -5.62
CA SER A 234 3.74 -10.92 -5.30
C SER A 234 4.78 -10.71 -6.39
N ALA A 235 5.33 -11.79 -6.97
CA ALA A 235 6.26 -11.74 -8.09
C ALA A 235 5.64 -11.11 -9.35
N LEU A 236 4.43 -11.55 -9.72
CA LEU A 236 3.67 -10.97 -10.85
C LEU A 236 3.38 -9.48 -10.63
N ILE A 237 3.10 -9.08 -9.40
CA ILE A 237 2.85 -7.69 -9.03
C ILE A 237 4.14 -6.87 -9.10
N TYR A 238 5.29 -7.41 -8.70
CA TYR A 238 6.58 -6.73 -8.88
C TYR A 238 6.91 -6.52 -10.36
N ASP A 239 6.67 -7.52 -11.20
CA ASP A 239 6.84 -7.38 -12.66
C ASP A 239 5.92 -6.28 -13.22
N MET A 240 4.64 -6.26 -12.83
CA MET A 240 3.71 -5.18 -13.20
C MET A 240 4.26 -3.81 -12.78
N ILE A 241 4.68 -3.65 -11.53
CA ILE A 241 5.17 -2.37 -11.00
C ILE A 241 6.42 -1.92 -11.77
N PHE A 242 7.36 -2.84 -12.00
CA PHE A 242 8.64 -2.55 -12.64
C PHE A 242 8.50 -2.25 -14.14
N THR A 243 7.60 -2.93 -14.83
CA THR A 243 7.46 -2.85 -16.30
C THR A 243 6.46 -1.81 -16.79
N GLN A 244 5.60 -1.26 -15.92
CA GLN A 244 4.51 -0.37 -16.30
C GLN A 244 4.62 1.03 -15.65
N PRO A 245 5.64 1.82 -16.00
CA PRO A 245 5.80 3.18 -15.46
C PRO A 245 4.63 4.07 -15.87
N VAL A 246 4.14 4.89 -14.93
CA VAL A 246 3.04 5.85 -15.18
C VAL A 246 3.54 7.28 -15.37
N MET A 247 4.79 7.56 -14.98
CA MET A 247 5.35 8.91 -14.93
C MET A 247 5.40 9.64 -16.28
N TYR A 248 5.54 8.93 -17.37
CA TYR A 248 5.58 9.53 -18.71
C TYR A 248 4.27 10.18 -19.14
N GLU A 249 3.17 9.83 -18.45
CA GLU A 249 1.82 10.32 -18.72
C GLU A 249 1.34 11.38 -17.73
N PHE A 250 2.14 11.77 -16.73
CA PHE A 250 1.76 12.79 -15.73
C PHE A 250 1.25 14.10 -16.36
N LYS A 251 1.86 14.53 -17.47
CA LYS A 251 1.44 15.70 -18.23
C LYS A 251 0.03 15.62 -18.84
N ASN A 252 -0.54 14.39 -18.91
CA ASN A 252 -1.87 14.13 -19.46
C ASN A 252 -2.96 14.11 -18.37
N LEU A 253 -2.60 14.18 -17.08
CA LEU A 253 -3.56 14.27 -15.99
C LEU A 253 -4.38 15.57 -16.13
N ARG A 254 -5.71 15.45 -16.05
CA ARG A 254 -6.66 16.57 -16.23
C ARG A 254 -7.49 16.84 -14.99
N VAL A 255 -7.23 16.13 -13.91
CA VAL A 255 -7.94 16.25 -12.64
C VAL A 255 -7.08 17.01 -11.64
N PRO A 256 -7.67 17.80 -10.73
CA PRO A 256 -6.93 18.41 -9.62
C PRO A 256 -6.10 17.34 -8.92
N THR A 257 -4.81 17.60 -8.72
CA THR A 257 -3.89 16.62 -8.15
C THR A 257 -3.18 17.17 -6.93
N LEU A 258 -3.18 16.43 -5.84
CA LEU A 258 -2.45 16.72 -4.61
C LEU A 258 -1.36 15.67 -4.39
N LEU A 259 -0.14 16.11 -4.14
CA LEU A 259 1.00 15.26 -3.75
C LEU A 259 1.28 15.46 -2.26
N LEU A 260 1.25 14.40 -1.49
CA LEU A 260 1.59 14.37 -0.05
C LEU A 260 2.84 13.49 0.11
N ILE A 261 4.00 14.08 0.31
CA ILE A 261 5.29 13.40 0.17
C ILE A 261 6.15 13.54 1.42
N GLY A 262 6.49 12.41 2.05
CA GLY A 262 7.57 12.32 3.05
C GLY A 262 8.93 12.38 2.37
N GLU A 263 9.72 13.40 2.68
CA GLU A 263 11.01 13.65 2.01
C GLU A 263 12.11 12.65 2.40
N LYS A 264 11.93 11.88 3.50
CA LYS A 264 12.86 10.84 3.92
C LYS A 264 12.59 9.47 3.26
N ASP A 265 11.56 9.39 2.44
CA ASP A 265 11.33 8.21 1.61
C ASP A 265 12.52 7.95 0.68
N ASN A 266 12.87 6.68 0.55
CA ASN A 266 13.97 6.24 -0.33
C ASN A 266 13.59 5.01 -1.16
N THR A 267 12.28 4.76 -1.30
CA THR A 267 11.74 3.59 -1.99
C THR A 267 12.09 3.62 -3.48
N ALA A 268 12.73 2.56 -3.95
CA ALA A 268 12.93 2.30 -5.37
C ALA A 268 12.97 0.79 -5.60
N ILE A 269 12.16 0.29 -6.55
CA ILE A 269 12.07 -1.14 -6.84
C ILE A 269 13.35 -1.63 -7.49
N GLY A 270 13.91 -2.73 -6.97
CA GLY A 270 15.17 -3.30 -7.45
C GLY A 270 16.42 -2.49 -7.10
N LYS A 271 16.31 -1.49 -6.22
CA LYS A 271 17.44 -0.65 -5.79
C LYS A 271 18.61 -1.46 -5.24
N ASP A 272 18.34 -2.57 -4.59
CA ASP A 272 19.37 -3.49 -4.06
C ASP A 272 20.16 -4.22 -5.15
N LEU A 273 19.59 -4.35 -6.35
CA LEU A 273 20.19 -4.98 -7.53
C LEU A 273 21.02 -3.99 -8.36
N ALA A 274 20.81 -2.71 -8.17
CA ALA A 274 21.46 -1.67 -8.95
C ALA A 274 22.95 -1.54 -8.59
N PRO A 275 23.82 -1.23 -9.58
CA PRO A 275 25.20 -0.83 -9.31
C PRO A 275 25.28 0.35 -8.33
N PRO A 276 26.37 0.47 -7.54
CA PRO A 276 26.47 1.47 -6.47
C PRO A 276 26.21 2.92 -6.94
N GLU A 277 26.70 3.30 -8.12
CA GLU A 277 26.53 4.63 -8.71
C GLU A 277 25.06 4.92 -9.08
N ILE A 278 24.31 3.93 -9.51
CA ILE A 278 22.87 4.03 -9.79
C ILE A 278 22.09 4.03 -8.48
N LYS A 279 22.39 3.08 -7.60
CA LYS A 279 21.74 2.93 -6.30
C LYS A 279 21.76 4.21 -5.47
N SER A 280 22.84 4.98 -5.52
CA SER A 280 23.01 6.21 -4.75
C SER A 280 22.03 7.33 -5.13
N ARG A 281 21.54 7.35 -6.37
CA ARG A 281 20.63 8.38 -6.90
C ARG A 281 19.16 7.97 -6.92
N LEU A 282 18.86 6.67 -6.80
CA LEU A 282 17.49 6.16 -6.79
C LEU A 282 16.73 6.51 -5.50
N GLY A 283 15.45 6.79 -5.65
CA GLY A 283 14.56 7.08 -4.52
C GLY A 283 14.88 8.44 -3.86
N ASN A 284 15.36 9.43 -4.62
CA ASN A 284 15.54 10.79 -4.11
C ASN A 284 14.20 11.52 -4.10
N TYR A 285 13.36 11.22 -3.10
CA TYR A 285 11.99 11.76 -3.03
C TYR A 285 11.90 13.27 -2.98
N PRO A 286 12.81 14.05 -2.34
CA PRO A 286 12.80 15.51 -2.45
C PRO A 286 12.89 16.02 -3.91
N ALA A 287 13.73 15.40 -4.73
CA ALA A 287 13.87 15.75 -6.14
C ALA A 287 12.71 15.20 -6.99
N LEU A 288 12.30 13.94 -6.73
CA LEU A 288 11.21 13.26 -7.41
C LEU A 288 9.88 14.00 -7.20
N ALA A 289 9.58 14.43 -5.98
CA ALA A 289 8.36 15.17 -5.64
C ALA A 289 8.25 16.48 -6.42
N ARG A 290 9.32 17.27 -6.44
CA ARG A 290 9.36 18.57 -7.16
C ARG A 290 9.23 18.36 -8.68
N ARG A 291 9.95 17.37 -9.23
CA ARG A 291 9.84 17.00 -10.65
C ARG A 291 8.44 16.55 -11.02
N THR A 292 7.82 15.74 -10.19
CA THR A 292 6.45 15.25 -10.41
C THR A 292 5.43 16.36 -10.30
N GLY A 293 5.53 17.23 -9.28
CA GLY A 293 4.66 18.39 -9.14
C GLY A 293 4.74 19.34 -10.34
N ALA A 294 5.94 19.54 -10.89
CA ALA A 294 6.13 20.34 -12.10
C ALA A 294 5.60 19.67 -13.38
N ALA A 295 5.58 18.31 -13.42
CA ALA A 295 5.12 17.55 -14.58
C ALA A 295 3.59 17.44 -14.67
N ILE A 296 2.89 17.53 -13.54
CA ILE A 296 1.43 17.41 -13.48
C ILE A 296 0.80 18.81 -13.54
N PRO A 297 -0.05 19.09 -14.53
CA PRO A 297 -0.67 20.41 -14.65
C PRO A 297 -1.49 20.80 -13.41
N GLY A 298 -1.17 21.92 -12.78
CA GLY A 298 -1.91 22.44 -11.63
C GLY A 298 -1.80 21.60 -10.34
N ALA A 299 -0.79 20.73 -10.23
CA ALA A 299 -0.60 19.95 -9.01
C ALA A 299 -0.22 20.82 -7.81
N SER A 300 -0.80 20.49 -6.66
CA SER A 300 -0.39 20.97 -5.35
C SER A 300 0.58 19.96 -4.71
N LEU A 301 1.61 20.46 -4.01
CA LEU A 301 2.63 19.63 -3.37
C LEU A 301 2.80 20.03 -1.92
N VAL A 302 2.62 19.07 -1.01
CA VAL A 302 2.94 19.18 0.41
C VAL A 302 4.09 18.26 0.74
N LEU A 303 5.12 18.78 1.38
CA LEU A 303 6.32 18.05 1.78
C LEU A 303 6.36 17.88 3.30
N PHE A 304 6.63 16.66 3.74
CA PHE A 304 6.87 16.31 5.14
C PHE A 304 8.36 16.00 5.31
N SER A 305 9.13 16.98 5.77
CA SER A 305 10.61 16.93 5.78
C SER A 305 11.20 15.79 6.64
N GLU A 306 10.45 15.32 7.65
CA GLU A 306 10.91 14.29 8.58
C GLU A 306 10.33 12.90 8.31
N LEU A 307 9.27 12.80 7.48
CA LEU A 307 8.54 11.56 7.28
C LEU A 307 9.09 10.74 6.12
N GLY A 308 8.91 9.42 6.22
CA GLY A 308 9.30 8.44 5.22
C GLY A 308 8.16 8.07 4.28
N HIS A 309 8.14 6.80 3.87
CA HIS A 309 7.20 6.28 2.86
C HIS A 309 5.75 6.19 3.33
N ALA A 310 5.49 6.13 4.63
CA ALA A 310 4.14 5.98 5.18
C ALA A 310 3.75 7.15 6.11
N PRO A 311 3.65 8.40 5.59
CA PRO A 311 3.36 9.57 6.42
C PRO A 311 2.01 9.46 7.15
N GLN A 312 1.01 8.80 6.54
CA GLN A 312 -0.31 8.55 7.15
C GLN A 312 -0.25 7.66 8.40
N MET A 313 0.85 6.94 8.60
CA MET A 313 1.08 6.08 9.75
C MET A 313 2.09 6.67 10.72
N GLN A 314 3.11 7.39 10.23
CA GLN A 314 4.13 7.99 11.08
C GLN A 314 3.63 9.21 11.86
N ASP A 315 2.88 10.09 11.19
CA ASP A 315 2.28 11.30 11.78
C ASP A 315 0.88 11.49 11.22
N PRO A 316 -0.10 10.69 11.68
CA PRO A 316 -1.46 10.73 11.15
C PRO A 316 -2.15 12.09 11.35
N GLU A 317 -1.84 12.81 12.43
CA GLU A 317 -2.45 14.11 12.70
C GLU A 317 -2.02 15.16 11.66
N ARG A 318 -0.73 15.28 11.43
CA ARG A 318 -0.16 16.21 10.43
C ARG A 318 -0.57 15.80 9.00
N PHE A 319 -0.55 14.50 8.72
CA PHE A 319 -1.00 13.97 7.43
C PHE A 319 -2.48 14.28 7.17
N HIS A 320 -3.36 14.01 8.12
CA HIS A 320 -4.81 14.25 7.96
C HIS A 320 -5.13 15.74 7.81
N ARG A 321 -4.42 16.62 8.53
CA ARG A 321 -4.55 18.07 8.36
C ARG A 321 -4.18 18.50 6.94
N ALA A 322 -3.03 18.06 6.45
CA ALA A 322 -2.59 18.37 5.09
C ALA A 322 -3.52 17.77 4.02
N LEU A 323 -4.05 16.57 4.28
CA LEU A 323 -5.02 15.94 3.39
C LEU A 323 -6.30 16.79 3.28
N ILE A 324 -6.94 17.15 4.40
CA ILE A 324 -8.22 17.87 4.35
C ILE A 324 -8.06 19.30 3.82
N GLU A 325 -6.96 19.98 4.14
CA GLU A 325 -6.66 21.31 3.62
C GLU A 325 -6.39 21.29 2.11
N GLY A 326 -5.85 20.20 1.59
CA GLY A 326 -5.58 20.03 0.16
C GLY A 326 -6.74 19.45 -0.64
N LEU A 327 -7.82 19.00 0.01
CA LEU A 327 -9.01 18.55 -0.71
C LEU A 327 -9.80 19.75 -1.24
N THR A 328 -10.18 19.67 -2.52
CA THR A 328 -11.07 20.65 -3.14
C THR A 328 -12.46 20.58 -2.50
N HIS A 329 -13.02 21.69 -2.12
CA HIS A 329 -14.35 21.80 -1.47
C HIS A 329 -15.46 21.95 -2.49
#